data_6603f54891298ea769bddb94b417ac28
#
_entry.id   6603f54891298ea769bddb94b417ac28
#
_cell.length_a   1.000
_cell.length_b   1.000
_cell.length_c   1.000
_cell.angle_alpha   90.00
_cell.angle_beta   90.00
_cell.angle_gamma   90.00
#
_symmetry.space_group_name_H-M   'P 1'
#
loop_
_entity.id
_entity.type
_entity.pdbx_description
1 polymer ?
#
loop_
_entity_poly.entity_id
_entity_poly.type
_entity_poly.pdbx_seq_one_letter_code
_entity_poly.pdbx_strand_id
1 'polypeptide(L)'
;MSILLIGGDKVSNITELLKRLGASKTTHWDSRRNSTSHKKIPQDTDAVIMLTDFLKHNSMSYFKKSAKKQNIPLICTRRGTSSVELEFTKFMEARDV
;
A
#
# COMPACT_ATOMS: atom_id res chain seq x y z
N MET A 1 5.98 -5.70 -10.86
CA MET A 1 5.84 -5.47 -9.40
C MET A 1 4.38 -5.40 -9.03
N SER A 2 3.96 -6.18 -8.07
CA SER A 2 2.58 -6.20 -7.56
C SER A 2 2.47 -5.37 -6.31
N ILE A 3 1.58 -4.39 -6.31
CA ILE A 3 1.38 -3.47 -5.19
C ILE A 3 -0.01 -3.67 -4.60
N LEU A 4 -0.09 -3.74 -3.28
CA LEU A 4 -1.35 -3.72 -2.56
C LEU A 4 -1.53 -2.34 -1.93
N LEU A 5 -2.57 -1.62 -2.34
CA LEU A 5 -2.90 -0.30 -1.82
C LEU A 5 -4.05 -0.43 -0.84
N ILE A 6 -3.82 -0.02 0.40
CA ILE A 6 -4.83 -0.13 1.47
C ILE A 6 -5.27 1.26 1.92
N GLY A 7 -6.58 1.45 1.95
CA GLY A 7 -7.18 2.70 2.40
C GLY A 7 -7.71 3.53 1.25
N GLY A 8 -8.56 4.47 1.60
CA GLY A 8 -9.15 5.36 0.61
C GLY A 8 -10.30 4.72 -0.15
N ASP A 9 -10.92 5.53 -0.98
CA ASP A 9 -12.12 5.15 -1.73
C ASP A 9 -11.89 5.39 -3.22
N LYS A 10 -11.55 6.61 -3.59
CA LYS A 10 -11.29 6.98 -4.98
C LYS A 10 -9.77 7.14 -5.14
N VAL A 11 -9.14 6.09 -5.64
CA VAL A 11 -7.68 6.03 -5.71
C VAL A 11 -7.17 5.88 -7.15
N SER A 12 -8.00 6.19 -8.15
CA SER A 12 -7.61 6.05 -9.55
C SER A 12 -6.35 6.85 -9.90
N ASN A 13 -6.21 8.05 -9.36
CA ASN A 13 -5.01 8.87 -9.60
C ASN A 13 -3.76 8.21 -9.02
N ILE A 14 -3.90 7.57 -7.87
CA ILE A 14 -2.78 6.89 -7.21
C ILE A 14 -2.41 5.62 -7.98
N THR A 15 -3.40 4.85 -8.41
CA THR A 15 -3.12 3.62 -9.16
C THR A 15 -2.47 3.92 -10.52
N GLU A 16 -2.89 5.00 -11.18
CA GLU A 16 -2.24 5.43 -12.42
C GLU A 16 -0.81 5.87 -12.20
N LEU A 17 -0.57 6.60 -11.12
CA LEU A 17 0.78 7.02 -10.73
C LEU A 17 1.67 5.81 -10.50
N LEU A 18 1.19 4.82 -9.75
CA LEU A 18 1.96 3.62 -9.45
C LEU A 18 2.30 2.84 -10.74
N LYS A 19 1.36 2.77 -11.68
CA LYS A 19 1.62 2.17 -12.98
C LYS A 19 2.77 2.85 -13.71
N ARG A 20 2.77 4.18 -13.72
CA ARG A 20 3.84 4.95 -14.36
C ARG A 20 5.19 4.74 -13.68
N LEU A 21 5.16 4.47 -12.38
CA LEU A 21 6.38 4.25 -11.60
C LEU A 21 6.87 2.81 -11.60
N GLY A 22 6.19 1.92 -12.32
CA GLY A 22 6.65 0.55 -12.51
C GLY A 22 5.80 -0.56 -11.95
N ALA A 23 4.65 -0.25 -11.34
CA ALA A 23 3.76 -1.28 -10.82
C ALA A 23 3.02 -1.95 -11.98
N SER A 24 3.18 -3.26 -12.12
CA SER A 24 2.49 -4.03 -13.16
C SER A 24 1.07 -4.40 -12.75
N LYS A 25 0.83 -4.54 -11.44
CA LYS A 25 -0.47 -4.90 -10.90
C LYS A 25 -0.69 -4.11 -9.62
N THR A 26 -1.85 -3.49 -9.50
CA THR A 26 -2.24 -2.78 -8.28
C THR A 26 -3.59 -3.30 -7.81
N THR A 27 -3.64 -3.78 -6.58
CA THR A 27 -4.88 -4.22 -5.93
C THR A 27 -5.23 -3.18 -4.87
N HIS A 28 -6.49 -2.76 -4.82
CA HIS A 28 -6.95 -1.76 -3.87
C HIS A 28 -7.93 -2.38 -2.88
N TRP A 29 -7.64 -2.21 -1.59
CA TRP A 29 -8.56 -2.57 -0.51
C TRP A 29 -9.01 -1.28 0.15
N ASP A 30 -10.30 -0.94 0.00
CA ASP A 30 -10.82 0.24 0.68
C ASP A 30 -10.97 -0.04 2.18
N SER A 31 -11.01 1.01 2.98
CA SER A 31 -11.07 0.91 4.43
C SER A 31 -12.47 0.95 5.01
N ARG A 32 -13.48 1.00 4.15
CA ARG A 32 -14.87 1.17 4.58
C ARG A 32 -15.48 -0.08 5.20
N ARG A 33 -15.02 -1.25 4.80
CA ARG A 33 -15.59 -2.52 5.24
C ARG A 33 -14.74 -3.13 6.35
N ASN A 34 -15.39 -3.54 7.42
CA ASN A 34 -14.71 -4.20 8.53
C ASN A 34 -13.97 -5.46 8.11
N SER A 35 -14.48 -6.14 7.07
CA SER A 35 -13.83 -7.35 6.55
C SER A 35 -12.42 -7.12 6.02
N THR A 36 -12.11 -5.90 5.60
CA THR A 36 -10.79 -5.56 5.07
C THR A 36 -9.71 -5.68 6.14
N SER A 37 -10.03 -5.34 7.39
CA SER A 37 -9.05 -5.34 8.49
C SER A 37 -8.55 -6.72 8.88
N HIS A 38 -9.18 -7.78 8.37
CA HIS A 38 -8.79 -9.15 8.68
C HIS A 38 -8.32 -9.94 7.46
N LYS A 39 -8.25 -9.30 6.30
CA LYS A 39 -7.80 -9.97 5.08
C LYS A 39 -6.30 -10.24 5.14
N LYS A 40 -5.93 -11.42 4.67
CA LYS A 40 -4.52 -11.78 4.55
C LYS A 40 -3.92 -11.13 3.32
N ILE A 41 -2.74 -10.56 3.46
CA ILE A 41 -2.02 -9.98 2.33
C ILE A 41 -1.63 -11.10 1.36
N PRO A 42 -1.93 -10.96 0.05
CA PRO A 42 -1.52 -11.99 -0.92
C PRO A 42 -0.01 -12.17 -0.93
N GLN A 43 0.44 -13.41 -0.99
CA GLN A 43 1.86 -13.75 -0.92
C GLN A 43 2.67 -13.25 -2.11
N ASP A 44 2.02 -13.03 -3.25
CA ASP A 44 2.67 -12.52 -4.45
C ASP A 44 2.80 -10.98 -4.47
N THR A 45 2.45 -10.33 -3.35
CA THR A 45 2.57 -8.89 -3.22
C THR A 45 4.03 -8.49 -3.02
N ASP A 46 4.53 -7.58 -3.84
CA ASP A 46 5.90 -7.08 -3.72
C ASP A 46 6.05 -5.96 -2.70
N ALA A 47 5.01 -5.15 -2.53
CA ALA A 47 5.00 -4.09 -1.54
C ALA A 47 3.56 -3.70 -1.19
N VAL A 48 3.37 -3.24 0.04
CA VAL A 48 2.07 -2.75 0.51
C VAL A 48 2.19 -1.26 0.76
N ILE A 49 1.24 -0.49 0.25
CA ILE A 49 1.14 0.94 0.52
C ILE A 49 -0.11 1.18 1.36
N MET A 50 0.06 1.78 2.54
CA MET A 50 -1.06 2.15 3.40
C MET A 50 -1.28 3.66 3.36
N LEU A 51 -2.50 4.08 3.06
CA LEU A 51 -2.91 5.47 3.10
C LEU A 51 -3.41 5.76 4.53
N THR A 52 -2.51 6.27 5.35
CA THR A 52 -2.72 6.35 6.81
C THR A 52 -3.87 7.27 7.23
N ASP A 53 -4.18 8.30 6.45
CA ASP A 53 -5.30 9.19 6.76
C ASP A 53 -6.67 8.53 6.59
N PHE A 54 -6.73 7.36 5.97
CA PHE A 54 -7.98 6.64 5.76
C PHE A 54 -8.10 5.36 6.59
N LEU A 55 -7.14 5.12 7.48
CA LEU A 55 -7.12 3.87 8.23
C LEU A 55 -7.18 4.10 9.73
N LYS A 56 -7.95 3.26 10.42
CA LYS A 56 -7.99 3.24 11.87
C LYS A 56 -6.70 2.63 12.42
N HIS A 57 -6.33 3.04 13.61
CA HIS A 57 -5.12 2.58 14.28
C HIS A 57 -5.02 1.04 14.34
N ASN A 58 -6.11 0.37 14.68
CA ASN A 58 -6.13 -1.09 14.78
C ASN A 58 -5.86 -1.76 13.43
N SER A 59 -6.43 -1.23 12.35
CA SER A 59 -6.20 -1.75 11.01
C SER A 59 -4.75 -1.58 10.60
N MET A 60 -4.17 -0.43 10.88
CA MET A 60 -2.76 -0.17 10.56
C MET A 60 -1.85 -1.14 11.29
N SER A 61 -2.10 -1.36 12.59
CA SER A 61 -1.31 -2.31 13.38
C SER A 61 -1.40 -3.72 12.82
N TYR A 62 -2.59 -4.15 12.44
CA TYR A 62 -2.81 -5.46 11.85
C TYR A 62 -2.00 -5.65 10.58
N PHE A 63 -2.07 -4.70 9.66
CA PHE A 63 -1.36 -4.82 8.38
C PHE A 63 0.16 -4.68 8.53
N LYS A 64 0.61 -3.87 9.47
CA LYS A 64 2.05 -3.78 9.79
C LYS A 64 2.59 -5.12 10.25
N LYS A 65 1.88 -5.78 11.15
CA LYS A 65 2.27 -7.09 11.66
C LYS A 65 2.21 -8.15 10.55
N SER A 66 1.15 -8.13 9.75
CA SER A 66 0.98 -9.09 8.66
C SER A 66 2.08 -8.97 7.61
N ALA A 67 2.40 -7.76 7.20
CA ALA A 67 3.45 -7.53 6.22
C ALA A 67 4.82 -7.96 6.76
N LYS A 68 5.11 -7.64 8.01
CA LYS A 68 6.37 -8.04 8.64
C LYS A 68 6.49 -9.57 8.72
N LYS A 69 5.42 -10.23 9.11
CA LYS A 69 5.40 -11.69 9.20
C LYS A 69 5.64 -12.36 7.85
N GLN A 70 5.16 -11.76 6.79
CA GLN A 70 5.32 -12.27 5.42
C GLN A 70 6.56 -11.75 4.72
N ASN A 71 7.36 -10.93 5.38
CA ASN A 71 8.56 -10.28 4.80
C ASN A 71 8.22 -9.43 3.58
N ILE A 72 7.08 -8.76 3.61
CA ILE A 72 6.65 -7.87 2.54
C ILE A 72 6.90 -6.42 2.98
N PRO A 73 7.62 -5.62 2.17
CA PRO A 73 7.86 -4.22 2.50
C PRO A 73 6.55 -3.43 2.65
N LEU A 74 6.50 -2.54 3.62
CA LEU A 74 5.35 -1.73 3.91
C LEU A 74 5.71 -0.25 3.80
N ILE A 75 4.92 0.48 3.03
CA ILE A 75 5.09 1.91 2.84
C ILE A 75 3.88 2.60 3.45
N CYS A 76 4.12 3.52 4.38
CA CYS A 76 3.05 4.32 4.98
C CYS A 76 3.12 5.72 4.40
N THR A 77 2.01 6.21 3.89
CA THR A 77 1.95 7.55 3.31
C THR A 77 0.57 8.14 3.51
N ARG A 78 0.47 9.45 3.35
CA ARG A 78 -0.82 10.12 3.32
C ARG A 78 -1.41 10.02 1.93
N ARG A 79 -2.71 10.28 1.82
CA ARG A 79 -3.36 10.40 0.50
C ARG A 79 -2.74 11.56 -0.27
N GLY A 80 -2.82 11.50 -1.56
CA GLY A 80 -2.25 12.52 -2.42
C GLY A 80 -1.13 11.94 -3.24
N THR A 81 -1.14 12.24 -4.51
CA THR A 81 -0.17 11.67 -5.46
C THR A 81 1.25 12.08 -5.15
N SER A 82 1.45 13.31 -4.66
CA SER A 82 2.81 13.79 -4.31
C SER A 82 3.42 12.97 -3.17
N SER A 83 2.64 12.70 -2.12
CA SER A 83 3.12 11.92 -0.99
C SER A 83 3.41 10.48 -1.38
N VAL A 84 2.51 9.87 -2.16
CA VAL A 84 2.68 8.50 -2.63
C VAL A 84 3.91 8.41 -3.53
N GLU A 85 4.08 9.36 -4.45
CA GLU A 85 5.23 9.36 -5.36
C GLU A 85 6.53 9.47 -4.58
N LEU A 86 6.61 10.37 -3.62
CA LEU A 86 7.80 10.56 -2.80
C LEU A 86 8.19 9.27 -2.05
N GLU A 87 7.23 8.69 -1.35
CA GLU A 87 7.51 7.50 -0.53
C GLU A 87 7.78 6.27 -1.39
N PHE A 88 7.07 6.11 -2.49
CA PHE A 88 7.30 4.98 -3.39
C PHE A 88 8.65 5.10 -4.09
N THR A 89 9.04 6.30 -4.49
CA THR A 89 10.34 6.55 -5.12
C THR A 89 11.48 6.23 -4.15
N LYS A 90 11.36 6.63 -2.89
CA LYS A 90 12.33 6.29 -1.86
C LYS A 90 12.47 4.77 -1.70
N PHE A 91 11.34 4.07 -1.71
CA PHE A 91 11.33 2.62 -1.61
C PHE A 91 12.05 1.97 -2.80
N MET A 92 11.77 2.44 -4.00
CA MET A 92 12.39 1.90 -5.22
C MET A 92 13.90 2.15 -5.24
N GLU A 93 14.34 3.33 -4.81
CA GLU A 93 15.76 3.65 -4.72
C GLU A 93 16.47 2.75 -3.72
N ALA A 94 15.84 2.48 -2.59
CA ALA A 94 16.41 1.59 -1.58
C ALA A 94 16.56 0.15 -2.09
N ARG A 95 15.67 -0.28 -2.98
CA ARG A 95 15.72 -1.63 -3.56
C ARG A 95 16.88 -1.81 -4.53
N ASP A 96 17.28 -0.74 -5.18
CA ASP A 96 18.33 -0.78 -6.21
C ASP A 96 19.74 -0.80 -5.63
N VAL A 97 19.88 -0.75 -4.32
CA VAL A 97 21.18 -0.75 -3.65
C VAL A 97 21.67 -2.17 -3.37
#